data_f5e2a9fbb5a96b6db608518c44c2321c
#
_entry.id   f5e2a9fbb5a96b6db608518c44c2321c
#
_cell.length_a   1.000
_cell.length_b   1.000
_cell.length_c   1.000
_cell.angle_alpha   90.00
_cell.angle_beta   90.00
_cell.angle_gamma   90.00
#
_symmetry.space_group_name_H-M   'P 1'
#
loop_
_entity.id
_entity.type
_entity.pdbx_description
1 polymer ?
#
loop_
_entity_poly.entity_id
_entity_poly.type
_entity_poly.pdbx_seq_one_letter_code
_entity_poly.pdbx_strand_id
1 'polypeptide(L)'
;SGGGKASLTHPELIDWGLCGEMGAIEAAQNLLVSFAEKAIDEGKLDTILVPRVSEVPSRSLRSTAVDYGKGNVPEKVVLTPTCELMQIMVLSRSMDEISERVSKMIAGTKDGKAVTFGEFVDLWRITGILADAVKPAKTETVNGSPVYVHGGPFANVSIGIPTLVSVEMACALHDVVVVEAGYGTDAGAQKWLDIACREYGAQWPSAAIVVTRASTWRDDPELAWRYPFHVQRLENLDIPTFPLINLWEGEDDQVPSLKATADELGFRTPIIGNLFRDGGEALAPQLDGFVDALQNGSM
;
A
#
# COMPACT_ATOMS: atom_id res chain seq x y z
N SER A 1 9.69 3.13 4.69
CA SER A 1 10.23 3.87 5.82
C SER A 1 11.54 3.26 6.27
N GLY A 2 12.61 3.98 6.11
CA GLY A 2 13.93 3.61 6.60
C GLY A 2 14.25 4.32 7.91
N GLY A 3 15.50 4.18 8.34
CA GLY A 3 16.06 4.88 9.50
C GLY A 3 17.58 4.80 9.45
N GLY A 4 18.25 5.56 10.32
CA GLY A 4 19.69 5.62 10.30
C GLY A 4 20.23 6.08 8.93
N LYS A 5 21.14 5.31 8.34
CA LYS A 5 21.70 5.58 7.02
C LYS A 5 20.80 5.20 5.83
N ALA A 6 19.71 4.47 6.06
CA ALA A 6 18.71 4.14 5.05
C ALA A 6 17.48 5.05 5.24
N SER A 7 17.56 6.30 4.79
CA SER A 7 16.55 7.32 5.04
C SER A 7 16.29 8.19 3.80
N LEU A 8 15.28 9.04 3.91
CA LEU A 8 14.98 10.12 2.95
C LEU A 8 15.72 11.40 3.35
N THR A 9 15.98 12.27 2.38
CA THR A 9 16.64 13.56 2.63
C THR A 9 15.77 14.51 3.44
N HIS A 10 14.46 14.46 3.25
CA HIS A 10 13.46 15.30 3.91
C HIS A 10 12.27 14.46 4.39
N PRO A 11 12.47 13.54 5.38
CA PRO A 11 11.40 12.67 5.85
C PRO A 11 10.21 13.46 6.42
N GLU A 12 10.47 14.63 7.04
CA GLU A 12 9.42 15.51 7.57
C GLU A 12 8.43 15.98 6.51
N LEU A 13 8.86 16.14 5.27
CA LEU A 13 7.96 16.49 4.17
C LEU A 13 7.00 15.36 3.83
N ILE A 14 7.31 14.14 4.12
CA ILE A 14 6.48 12.97 3.93
C ILE A 14 5.61 12.75 5.18
N ASP A 15 6.14 12.93 6.38
CA ASP A 15 5.46 12.62 7.63
C ASP A 15 4.29 13.57 7.97
N TRP A 16 4.26 14.77 7.43
CA TRP A 16 3.24 15.78 7.76
C TRP A 16 1.95 15.69 6.91
N GLY A 17 1.59 14.50 6.54
CA GLY A 17 0.36 14.25 5.77
C GLY A 17 0.44 14.75 4.33
N LEU A 18 1.46 14.59 3.83
CA LEU A 18 2.28 15.18 2.99
C LEU A 18 2.12 15.09 1.61
N CYS A 19 1.59 14.08 1.26
CA CYS A 19 1.20 13.90 -0.08
C CYS A 19 -0.16 14.53 -0.32
N GLY A 20 -0.77 15.10 0.69
CA GLY A 20 -2.08 15.73 0.59
C GLY A 20 -3.23 14.77 0.35
N GLU A 21 -2.94 13.55 -0.17
CA GLU A 21 -3.98 12.59 -0.52
C GLU A 21 -4.75 12.07 0.69
N MET A 22 -4.10 11.85 1.83
CA MET A 22 -4.79 11.37 3.01
C MET A 22 -5.84 12.36 3.50
N GLY A 23 -5.47 13.63 3.67
CA GLY A 23 -6.38 14.68 4.07
C GLY A 23 -7.47 14.97 3.02
N ALA A 24 -7.12 14.92 1.74
CA ALA A 24 -8.07 15.10 0.66
C ALA A 24 -9.10 13.95 0.60
N ILE A 25 -8.66 12.70 0.78
CA ILE A 25 -9.55 11.54 0.83
C ILE A 25 -10.44 11.60 2.06
N GLU A 26 -9.89 11.97 3.25
CA GLU A 26 -10.71 12.17 4.44
C GLU A 26 -11.81 13.20 4.19
N ALA A 27 -11.47 14.34 3.63
CA ALA A 27 -12.43 15.39 3.30
C ALA A 27 -13.47 14.94 2.27
N ALA A 28 -13.04 14.30 1.19
CA ALA A 28 -13.92 13.82 0.12
C ALA A 28 -14.84 12.69 0.59
N GLN A 29 -14.32 11.71 1.33
CA GLN A 29 -15.11 10.59 1.88
C GLN A 29 -16.18 11.12 2.86
N ASN A 30 -15.81 12.02 3.78
CA ASN A 30 -16.75 12.58 4.74
C ASN A 30 -17.78 13.50 4.07
N LEU A 31 -17.42 14.16 2.97
CA LEU A 31 -18.38 14.88 2.15
C LEU A 31 -19.38 13.94 1.45
N LEU A 32 -18.92 12.80 0.93
CA LEU A 32 -19.82 11.77 0.38
C LEU A 32 -20.81 11.27 1.43
N VAL A 33 -20.35 11.01 2.66
CA VAL A 33 -21.23 10.62 3.77
C VAL A 33 -22.26 11.72 4.06
N SER A 34 -21.86 12.99 4.05
CA SER A 34 -22.79 14.11 4.26
C SER A 34 -23.85 14.22 3.15
N PHE A 35 -23.50 13.89 1.90
CA PHE A 35 -24.49 13.79 0.82
C PHE A 35 -25.44 12.59 1.03
N ALA A 36 -24.93 11.47 1.52
CA ALA A 36 -25.77 10.32 1.83
C ALA A 36 -26.75 10.61 2.98
N GLU A 37 -26.32 11.34 4.02
CA GLU A 37 -27.20 11.82 5.11
C GLU A 37 -28.33 12.72 4.56
N LYS A 38 -27.96 13.68 3.72
CA LYS A 38 -28.95 14.52 3.05
C LYS A 38 -29.92 13.69 2.19
N ALA A 39 -29.45 12.66 1.53
CA ALA A 39 -30.29 11.74 0.75
C ALA A 39 -31.26 10.93 1.63
N ILE A 40 -30.89 10.60 2.87
CA ILE A 40 -31.83 10.04 3.87
C ILE A 40 -32.96 11.05 4.17
N ASP A 41 -32.60 12.30 4.44
CA ASP A 41 -33.59 13.36 4.74
C ASP A 41 -34.54 13.64 3.57
N GLU A 42 -34.03 13.58 2.36
CA GLU A 42 -34.79 13.71 1.11
C GLU A 42 -35.60 12.46 0.72
N GLY A 43 -35.47 11.35 1.48
CA GLY A 43 -36.13 10.08 1.21
C GLY A 43 -35.58 9.33 0.00
N LYS A 44 -34.39 9.67 -0.45
CA LYS A 44 -33.66 8.95 -1.54
C LYS A 44 -32.94 7.71 -1.06
N LEU A 45 -32.58 7.66 0.22
CA LEU A 45 -31.95 6.50 0.88
C LEU A 45 -32.75 6.11 2.13
N ASP A 46 -32.71 4.82 2.49
CA ASP A 46 -33.20 4.28 3.74
C ASP A 46 -32.03 3.94 4.69
N THR A 47 -30.88 3.58 4.13
CA THR A 47 -29.65 3.25 4.88
C THR A 47 -28.43 3.86 4.21
N ILE A 48 -27.38 4.07 5.00
CA ILE A 48 -26.05 4.49 4.51
C ILE A 48 -25.10 3.30 4.71
N LEU A 49 -24.31 2.97 3.67
CA LEU A 49 -23.34 1.88 3.71
C LEU A 49 -21.90 2.36 3.75
N VAL A 50 -21.61 3.60 3.37
CA VAL A 50 -20.27 4.17 3.40
C VAL A 50 -19.94 4.69 4.80
N PRO A 51 -18.77 4.32 5.36
CA PRO A 51 -18.36 4.80 6.67
C PRO A 51 -17.76 6.21 6.60
N ARG A 52 -17.84 6.94 7.72
CA ARG A 52 -16.97 8.08 7.97
C ARG A 52 -15.54 7.63 8.14
N VAL A 53 -14.60 8.49 7.84
CA VAL A 53 -13.19 8.24 7.99
C VAL A 53 -12.51 9.29 8.86
N SER A 54 -11.43 8.90 9.52
CA SER A 54 -10.54 9.80 10.24
C SER A 54 -9.13 9.24 10.31
N GLU A 55 -8.14 10.13 10.22
CA GLU A 55 -6.74 9.80 10.45
C GLU A 55 -6.44 9.48 11.93
N VAL A 56 -7.33 9.84 12.85
CA VAL A 56 -7.14 9.58 14.28
C VAL A 56 -7.37 8.11 14.60
N PRO A 57 -6.32 7.34 14.98
CA PRO A 57 -6.44 5.90 15.22
C PRO A 57 -7.04 5.59 16.59
N SER A 58 -8.12 6.25 16.96
CA SER A 58 -8.79 6.05 18.24
C SER A 58 -9.73 4.85 18.21
N ARG A 59 -9.53 3.92 19.14
CA ARG A 59 -10.42 2.75 19.29
C ARG A 59 -11.85 3.15 19.67
N SER A 60 -12.02 4.26 20.38
CA SER A 60 -13.33 4.77 20.79
C SER A 60 -14.19 5.24 19.61
N LEU A 61 -13.57 5.67 18.51
CA LEU A 61 -14.26 6.10 17.29
C LEU A 61 -14.72 4.93 16.39
N ARG A 62 -14.28 3.70 16.66
CA ARG A 62 -14.66 2.52 15.86
C ARG A 62 -16.13 2.13 16.00
N SER A 63 -16.76 2.57 17.07
CA SER A 63 -18.17 2.35 17.32
C SER A 63 -18.73 3.61 17.97
N THR A 64 -19.43 4.40 17.20
CA THR A 64 -20.10 5.63 17.66
C THR A 64 -21.58 5.56 17.32
N ALA A 65 -22.37 6.43 17.91
CA ALA A 65 -23.77 6.58 17.58
C ALA A 65 -24.03 8.03 17.19
N VAL A 66 -24.64 8.23 16.04
CA VAL A 66 -24.98 9.55 15.51
C VAL A 66 -26.50 9.71 15.57
N ASP A 67 -26.93 10.82 16.12
CA ASP A 67 -28.37 11.18 16.13
C ASP A 67 -28.72 12.00 14.87
N TYR A 68 -29.41 11.35 13.96
CA TYR A 68 -29.97 12.02 12.76
C TYR A 68 -31.35 12.63 12.98
N GLY A 69 -31.73 12.95 14.23
CA GLY A 69 -33.06 13.46 14.58
C GLY A 69 -34.16 12.38 14.60
N LYS A 70 -33.80 11.13 14.42
CA LYS A 70 -34.71 9.97 14.46
C LYS A 70 -34.23 8.90 15.47
N GLY A 71 -33.34 9.28 16.39
CA GLY A 71 -32.69 8.42 17.36
C GLY A 71 -31.25 8.07 16.96
N ASN A 72 -30.51 7.51 17.91
CA ASN A 72 -29.10 7.15 17.72
C ASN A 72 -28.96 5.97 16.76
N VAL A 73 -28.23 6.17 15.66
CA VAL A 73 -27.87 5.14 14.71
C VAL A 73 -26.40 4.75 14.93
N PRO A 74 -26.09 3.46 15.11
CA PRO A 74 -24.69 3.03 15.18
C PRO A 74 -23.94 3.39 13.88
N GLU A 75 -22.82 4.05 14.00
CA GLU A 75 -21.95 4.41 12.89
C GLU A 75 -20.53 3.93 13.17
N LYS A 76 -19.81 3.55 12.11
CA LYS A 76 -18.40 3.18 12.19
C LYS A 76 -17.57 4.29 11.59
N VAL A 77 -16.56 4.75 12.33
CA VAL A 77 -15.48 5.55 11.79
C VAL A 77 -14.30 4.64 11.54
N VAL A 78 -13.82 4.60 10.30
CA VAL A 78 -12.67 3.79 9.89
C VAL A 78 -11.48 4.68 9.58
N LEU A 79 -10.28 4.11 9.51
CA LEU A 79 -9.09 4.86 9.09
C LEU A 79 -9.17 5.17 7.60
N THR A 80 -8.78 6.37 7.20
CA THR A 80 -8.77 6.83 5.80
C THR A 80 -8.10 5.83 4.84
N PRO A 81 -6.95 5.22 5.14
CA PRO A 81 -6.32 4.21 4.28
C PRO A 81 -7.19 2.98 3.98
N THR A 82 -8.25 2.75 4.74
CA THR A 82 -9.09 1.55 4.60
C THR A 82 -10.39 1.80 3.85
N CYS A 83 -10.70 3.03 3.49
CA CYS A 83 -11.95 3.37 2.81
C CYS A 83 -11.92 3.01 1.32
N GLU A 84 -13.10 2.89 0.72
CA GLU A 84 -13.27 2.58 -0.70
C GLU A 84 -12.69 3.67 -1.61
N LEU A 85 -12.82 4.93 -1.24
CA LEU A 85 -12.30 6.06 -2.01
C LEU A 85 -10.75 6.00 -2.12
N MET A 86 -10.04 5.57 -1.07
CA MET A 86 -8.59 5.31 -1.15
C MET A 86 -8.28 4.21 -2.17
N GLN A 87 -9.06 3.12 -2.17
CA GLN A 87 -8.84 2.02 -3.13
C GLN A 87 -9.12 2.48 -4.58
N ILE A 88 -10.15 3.29 -4.77
CA ILE A 88 -10.46 3.91 -6.07
C ILE A 88 -9.28 4.75 -6.55
N MET A 89 -8.72 5.60 -5.70
CA MET A 89 -7.57 6.43 -6.07
C MET A 89 -6.34 5.57 -6.41
N VAL A 90 -6.05 4.56 -5.62
CA VAL A 90 -4.89 3.67 -5.84
C VAL A 90 -4.96 2.96 -7.18
N LEU A 91 -6.15 2.53 -7.59
CA LEU A 91 -6.37 1.75 -8.81
C LEU A 91 -6.80 2.59 -10.02
N SER A 92 -6.82 3.92 -9.93
CA SER A 92 -7.17 4.81 -11.04
C SER A 92 -5.95 5.51 -11.61
N ARG A 93 -5.99 5.79 -12.92
CA ARG A 93 -4.92 6.47 -13.67
C ARG A 93 -5.23 7.93 -13.96
N SER A 94 -6.49 8.32 -13.81
CA SER A 94 -6.93 9.68 -14.12
C SER A 94 -8.06 10.14 -13.20
N MET A 95 -8.30 11.45 -13.17
CA MET A 95 -9.44 12.02 -12.47
C MET A 95 -10.77 11.56 -13.06
N ASP A 96 -10.83 11.33 -14.37
CA ASP A 96 -12.04 10.83 -15.02
C ASP A 96 -12.38 9.40 -14.56
N GLU A 97 -11.39 8.52 -14.45
CA GLU A 97 -11.57 7.19 -13.87
C GLU A 97 -12.02 7.26 -12.39
N ILE A 98 -11.43 8.15 -11.60
CA ILE A 98 -11.85 8.35 -10.21
C ILE A 98 -13.31 8.79 -10.17
N SER A 99 -13.69 9.79 -10.98
CA SER A 99 -15.06 10.28 -11.06
C SER A 99 -16.04 9.18 -11.45
N GLU A 100 -15.71 8.42 -12.48
CA GLU A 100 -16.56 7.30 -12.94
C GLU A 100 -16.74 6.25 -11.84
N ARG A 101 -15.67 5.87 -11.14
CA ARG A 101 -15.73 4.85 -10.07
C ARG A 101 -16.48 5.36 -8.85
N VAL A 102 -16.26 6.62 -8.44
CA VAL A 102 -17.03 7.25 -7.34
C VAL A 102 -18.50 7.30 -7.70
N SER A 103 -18.85 7.55 -8.97
CA SER A 103 -20.26 7.51 -9.40
C SER A 103 -20.93 6.17 -9.15
N LYS A 104 -20.17 5.08 -9.24
CA LYS A 104 -20.62 3.69 -9.07
C LYS A 104 -20.53 3.19 -7.63
N MET A 105 -19.89 3.94 -6.73
CA MET A 105 -19.86 3.58 -5.30
C MET A 105 -21.28 3.49 -4.75
N ILE A 106 -21.56 2.43 -4.02
CA ILE A 106 -22.86 2.25 -3.36
C ILE A 106 -22.91 3.15 -2.13
N ALA A 107 -23.76 4.17 -2.16
CA ALA A 107 -23.98 5.07 -1.04
C ALA A 107 -24.81 4.41 0.08
N GLY A 108 -25.80 3.63 -0.33
CA GLY A 108 -26.74 3.02 0.60
C GLY A 108 -27.80 2.21 -0.12
N THR A 109 -28.94 2.01 0.53
CA THR A 109 -30.08 1.30 -0.05
C THR A 109 -31.36 2.14 -0.02
N LYS A 110 -32.24 1.91 -0.98
CA LYS A 110 -33.62 2.38 -1.02
C LYS A 110 -34.55 1.24 -1.41
N ASP A 111 -35.57 0.95 -0.59
CA ASP A 111 -36.51 -0.16 -0.80
C ASP A 111 -35.78 -1.51 -1.04
N GLY A 112 -34.68 -1.74 -0.31
CA GLY A 112 -33.84 -2.94 -0.42
C GLY A 112 -32.95 -3.00 -1.67
N LYS A 113 -32.90 -1.96 -2.50
CA LYS A 113 -32.03 -1.88 -3.70
C LYS A 113 -30.84 -0.96 -3.41
N ALA A 114 -29.69 -1.28 -3.98
CA ALA A 114 -28.51 -0.44 -3.93
C ALA A 114 -28.75 0.86 -4.70
N VAL A 115 -28.28 1.98 -4.12
CA VAL A 115 -28.28 3.31 -4.71
C VAL A 115 -26.85 3.83 -4.72
N THR A 116 -26.41 4.34 -5.86
CA THR A 116 -25.04 4.83 -6.04
C THR A 116 -24.95 6.35 -5.86
N PHE A 117 -23.74 6.85 -5.60
CA PHE A 117 -23.53 8.29 -5.49
C PHE A 117 -23.83 9.04 -6.79
N GLY A 118 -23.58 8.44 -7.95
CA GLY A 118 -23.86 9.05 -9.23
C GLY A 118 -25.35 9.37 -9.48
N GLU A 119 -26.26 8.79 -8.69
CA GLU A 119 -27.70 9.04 -8.83
C GLU A 119 -28.13 10.36 -8.18
N PHE A 120 -27.31 10.92 -7.25
CA PHE A 120 -27.74 12.10 -6.51
C PHE A 120 -26.63 13.10 -6.10
N VAL A 121 -25.35 12.83 -6.49
CA VAL A 121 -24.22 13.71 -6.17
C VAL A 121 -23.59 14.30 -7.42
N ASP A 122 -23.38 15.61 -7.39
CA ASP A 122 -22.55 16.30 -8.38
C ASP A 122 -21.07 16.03 -8.10
N LEU A 123 -20.49 15.07 -8.81
CA LEU A 123 -19.15 14.53 -8.54
C LEU A 123 -18.00 15.53 -8.70
N TRP A 124 -18.20 16.63 -9.42
CA TRP A 124 -17.19 17.67 -9.54
C TRP A 124 -16.73 18.23 -8.17
N ARG A 125 -17.58 18.14 -7.15
CA ARG A 125 -17.26 18.57 -5.79
C ARG A 125 -16.23 17.64 -5.15
N ILE A 126 -16.35 16.35 -5.40
CA ILE A 126 -15.43 15.30 -4.91
C ILE A 126 -14.12 15.39 -5.69
N THR A 127 -14.19 15.44 -7.02
CA THR A 127 -12.99 15.53 -7.86
C THR A 127 -12.25 16.85 -7.64
N GLY A 128 -12.95 17.94 -7.33
CA GLY A 128 -12.34 19.21 -6.95
C GLY A 128 -11.47 19.12 -5.69
N ILE A 129 -11.93 18.37 -4.66
CA ILE A 129 -11.14 18.12 -3.44
C ILE A 129 -9.91 17.24 -3.75
N LEU A 130 -10.05 16.27 -4.66
CA LEU A 130 -9.00 15.33 -5.00
C LEU A 130 -8.01 15.87 -6.06
N ALA A 131 -8.24 17.04 -6.64
CA ALA A 131 -7.50 17.53 -7.80
C ALA A 131 -5.97 17.57 -7.63
N ASP A 132 -5.48 17.91 -6.45
CA ASP A 132 -4.05 17.90 -6.14
C ASP A 132 -3.59 16.57 -5.53
N ALA A 133 -4.50 15.82 -4.93
CA ALA A 133 -4.23 14.53 -4.29
C ALA A 133 -3.92 13.41 -5.29
N VAL A 134 -4.23 13.56 -6.57
CA VAL A 134 -3.91 12.57 -7.61
C VAL A 134 -2.47 12.67 -8.14
N LYS A 135 -1.69 13.61 -7.64
CA LYS A 135 -0.31 13.84 -8.08
C LYS A 135 0.65 13.21 -7.08
N PRO A 136 1.49 12.24 -7.49
CA PRO A 136 2.50 11.67 -6.61
C PRO A 136 3.47 12.73 -6.07
N ALA A 137 3.77 12.66 -4.79
CA ALA A 137 4.83 13.47 -4.20
C ALA A 137 6.20 12.85 -4.53
N LYS A 138 7.19 13.71 -4.82
CA LYS A 138 8.56 13.28 -5.12
C LYS A 138 9.52 13.76 -4.03
N THR A 139 10.37 12.86 -3.58
CA THR A 139 11.51 13.13 -2.70
C THR A 139 12.71 12.30 -3.14
N GLU A 140 13.75 12.22 -2.33
CA GLU A 140 14.98 11.48 -2.61
C GLU A 140 15.46 10.71 -1.38
N THR A 141 16.12 9.59 -1.62
CA THR A 141 16.89 8.92 -0.57
C THR A 141 18.15 9.72 -0.23
N VAL A 142 18.77 9.43 0.92
CA VAL A 142 20.07 10.02 1.29
C VAL A 142 21.18 9.72 0.28
N ASN A 143 20.99 8.72 -0.58
CA ASN A 143 21.93 8.35 -1.66
C ASN A 143 21.53 8.99 -3.01
N GLY A 144 20.57 9.90 -3.04
CA GLY A 144 20.15 10.63 -4.25
C GLY A 144 19.21 9.85 -5.18
N SER A 145 18.70 8.69 -4.78
CA SER A 145 17.73 7.96 -5.59
C SER A 145 16.34 8.60 -5.46
N PRO A 146 15.61 8.83 -6.58
CA PRO A 146 14.27 9.38 -6.54
C PRO A 146 13.29 8.44 -5.81
N VAL A 147 12.40 9.05 -5.04
CA VAL A 147 11.31 8.33 -4.33
C VAL A 147 9.98 9.00 -4.65
N TYR A 148 9.01 8.21 -5.05
CA TYR A 148 7.65 8.65 -5.28
C TYR A 148 6.74 8.08 -4.20
N VAL A 149 6.04 8.96 -3.49
CA VAL A 149 5.10 8.57 -2.43
C VAL A 149 3.70 8.98 -2.85
N HIS A 150 2.80 8.01 -2.89
CA HIS A 150 1.42 8.28 -3.28
C HIS A 150 0.48 7.17 -2.83
N GLY A 151 -0.64 7.54 -2.21
CA GLY A 151 -1.56 6.60 -1.56
C GLY A 151 -1.04 6.19 -0.19
N GLY A 152 -1.57 5.13 0.36
CA GLY A 152 -1.18 4.62 1.68
C GLY A 152 -2.14 3.58 2.23
N PRO A 153 -2.76 2.74 1.36
CA PRO A 153 -3.69 1.72 1.85
C PRO A 153 -2.96 0.65 2.63
N PHE A 154 -3.55 0.17 3.73
CA PHE A 154 -2.97 -0.90 4.54
C PHE A 154 -3.17 -2.27 3.89
N ALA A 155 -2.12 -3.08 3.78
CA ALA A 155 -2.19 -4.37 3.12
C ALA A 155 -2.99 -5.44 3.89
N ASN A 156 -3.15 -5.30 5.20
CA ASN A 156 -3.91 -6.24 6.03
C ASN A 156 -5.44 -6.04 5.94
N VAL A 157 -5.90 -4.86 5.56
CA VAL A 157 -7.35 -4.52 5.52
C VAL A 157 -7.79 -3.90 4.20
N SER A 158 -6.85 -3.58 3.31
CA SER A 158 -7.11 -2.96 2.02
C SER A 158 -6.08 -3.42 0.98
N ILE A 159 -5.90 -2.68 -0.12
CA ILE A 159 -5.08 -3.16 -1.24
C ILE A 159 -3.57 -3.21 -0.92
N GLY A 160 -3.06 -2.28 -0.12
CA GLY A 160 -1.68 -2.34 0.42
C GLY A 160 -0.55 -2.22 -0.61
N ILE A 161 -0.79 -1.47 -1.68
CA ILE A 161 0.16 -1.21 -2.76
C ILE A 161 0.21 0.29 -3.07
N PRO A 162 1.28 0.81 -3.70
CA PRO A 162 1.31 2.17 -4.23
C PRO A 162 0.26 2.38 -5.33
N THR A 163 -0.02 3.63 -5.66
CA THR A 163 -0.95 3.94 -6.74
C THR A 163 -0.40 3.55 -8.11
N LEU A 164 -1.28 3.14 -9.01
CA LEU A 164 -0.90 2.83 -10.40
C LEU A 164 -0.20 4.02 -11.06
N VAL A 165 -0.69 5.24 -10.82
CA VAL A 165 -0.09 6.48 -11.36
C VAL A 165 1.36 6.63 -10.92
N SER A 166 1.67 6.42 -9.64
CA SER A 166 3.04 6.58 -9.14
C SER A 166 4.00 5.53 -9.71
N VAL A 167 3.54 4.28 -9.84
CA VAL A 167 4.36 3.20 -10.39
C VAL A 167 4.58 3.39 -11.90
N GLU A 168 3.53 3.68 -12.67
CA GLU A 168 3.64 3.91 -14.11
C GLU A 168 4.51 5.13 -14.44
N MET A 169 4.37 6.20 -13.65
CA MET A 169 5.25 7.37 -13.76
C MET A 169 6.71 7.00 -13.46
N ALA A 170 6.97 6.25 -12.41
CA ALA A 170 8.32 5.82 -12.08
C ALA A 170 8.90 4.93 -13.20
N CYS A 171 8.15 3.97 -13.72
CA CYS A 171 8.57 3.11 -14.82
C CYS A 171 8.83 3.88 -16.14
N ALA A 172 8.11 4.99 -16.37
CA ALA A 172 8.36 5.84 -17.53
C ALA A 172 9.62 6.71 -17.41
N LEU A 173 10.12 6.93 -16.19
CA LEU A 173 11.23 7.85 -15.92
C LEU A 173 12.52 7.14 -15.53
N HIS A 174 12.48 5.85 -15.17
CA HIS A 174 13.62 5.13 -14.61
C HIS A 174 13.71 3.69 -15.14
N ASP A 175 14.95 3.22 -15.35
CA ASP A 175 15.22 1.86 -15.85
C ASP A 175 14.93 0.78 -14.80
N VAL A 176 15.09 1.09 -13.52
CA VAL A 176 14.82 0.19 -12.40
C VAL A 176 13.87 0.89 -11.42
N VAL A 177 12.75 0.22 -11.12
CA VAL A 177 11.74 0.70 -10.18
C VAL A 177 11.52 -0.35 -9.09
N VAL A 178 11.63 0.07 -7.85
CA VAL A 178 11.36 -0.76 -6.68
C VAL A 178 10.00 -0.36 -6.11
N VAL A 179 9.11 -1.35 -5.98
CA VAL A 179 7.75 -1.16 -5.46
C VAL A 179 7.63 -1.89 -4.14
N GLU A 180 7.14 -1.22 -3.10
CA GLU A 180 6.81 -1.86 -1.84
C GLU A 180 5.42 -2.52 -1.92
N ALA A 181 5.34 -3.78 -1.51
CA ALA A 181 4.08 -4.49 -1.31
C ALA A 181 3.96 -4.86 0.17
N GLY A 182 2.98 -4.29 0.85
CA GLY A 182 2.88 -4.37 2.31
C GLY A 182 2.66 -5.78 2.86
N TYR A 183 3.27 -6.09 3.97
CA TYR A 183 3.22 -7.38 4.67
C TYR A 183 3.84 -8.53 3.86
N GLY A 184 3.30 -9.75 4.01
CA GLY A 184 3.79 -10.92 3.29
C GLY A 184 3.30 -11.02 1.84
N THR A 185 3.81 -12.01 1.12
CA THR A 185 3.44 -12.24 -0.28
C THR A 185 1.97 -12.65 -0.46
N ASP A 186 1.32 -13.09 0.61
CA ASP A 186 -0.10 -13.41 0.72
C ASP A 186 -1.02 -12.19 0.96
N ALA A 187 -0.43 -11.01 1.14
CA ALA A 187 -1.13 -9.75 1.36
C ALA A 187 -0.89 -8.75 0.22
N GLY A 188 0.02 -7.80 0.37
CA GLY A 188 0.26 -6.75 -0.62
C GLY A 188 0.77 -7.28 -1.96
N ALA A 189 1.74 -8.21 -1.96
CA ALA A 189 2.27 -8.77 -3.19
C ALA A 189 1.20 -9.55 -3.98
N GLN A 190 0.35 -10.32 -3.29
CA GLN A 190 -0.76 -11.00 -3.98
C GLN A 190 -1.70 -10.01 -4.65
N LYS A 191 -2.05 -8.93 -3.95
CA LYS A 191 -2.96 -7.91 -4.51
C LYS A 191 -2.31 -7.14 -5.66
N TRP A 192 -0.99 -6.92 -5.59
CA TRP A 192 -0.26 -6.39 -6.73
C TRP A 192 -0.41 -7.29 -7.95
N LEU A 193 -0.12 -8.59 -7.80
CA LEU A 193 -0.14 -9.55 -8.90
C LEU A 193 -1.56 -9.80 -9.42
N ASP A 194 -2.51 -10.09 -8.52
CA ASP A 194 -3.85 -10.54 -8.90
C ASP A 194 -4.77 -9.37 -9.27
N ILE A 195 -4.58 -8.19 -8.66
CA ILE A 195 -5.41 -7.02 -8.93
C ILE A 195 -4.67 -6.05 -9.86
N ALA A 196 -3.58 -5.43 -9.40
CA ALA A 196 -2.93 -4.39 -10.19
C ALA A 196 -2.41 -4.91 -11.53
N CYS A 197 -1.72 -6.05 -11.56
CA CYS A 197 -1.17 -6.60 -12.81
C CYS A 197 -2.26 -7.25 -13.68
N ARG A 198 -3.07 -8.17 -13.13
CA ARG A 198 -4.02 -8.95 -13.94
C ARG A 198 -5.25 -8.17 -14.34
N GLU A 199 -5.85 -7.41 -13.44
CA GLU A 199 -7.10 -6.71 -13.70
C GLU A 199 -6.87 -5.29 -14.29
N TYR A 200 -5.78 -4.64 -13.87
CA TYR A 200 -5.49 -3.26 -14.26
C TYR A 200 -4.29 -3.10 -15.19
N GLY A 201 -3.63 -4.20 -15.57
CA GLY A 201 -2.51 -4.18 -16.53
C GLY A 201 -1.26 -3.47 -16.03
N ALA A 202 -1.03 -3.42 -14.71
CA ALA A 202 0.24 -2.94 -14.17
C ALA A 202 1.38 -3.88 -14.56
N GLN A 203 2.59 -3.37 -14.59
CA GLN A 203 3.76 -4.15 -15.00
C GLN A 203 4.02 -5.30 -14.03
N TRP A 204 4.24 -6.50 -14.57
CA TRP A 204 4.64 -7.68 -13.83
C TRP A 204 6.06 -7.52 -13.26
N PRO A 205 6.34 -7.93 -12.01
CA PRO A 205 7.67 -7.78 -11.43
C PRO A 205 8.70 -8.66 -12.16
N SER A 206 9.86 -8.11 -12.48
CA SER A 206 10.99 -8.87 -13.05
C SER A 206 11.74 -9.69 -12.00
N ALA A 207 11.70 -9.27 -10.75
CA ALA A 207 12.27 -9.97 -9.60
C ALA A 207 11.61 -9.49 -8.30
N ALA A 208 11.83 -10.21 -7.21
CA ALA A 208 11.34 -9.84 -5.90
C ALA A 208 12.41 -9.98 -4.81
N ILE A 209 12.36 -9.09 -3.82
CA ILE A 209 13.14 -9.19 -2.59
C ILE A 209 12.17 -9.46 -1.45
N VAL A 210 12.34 -10.59 -0.77
CA VAL A 210 11.56 -10.94 0.43
C VAL A 210 12.37 -10.59 1.67
N VAL A 211 11.89 -9.58 2.40
CA VAL A 211 12.62 -9.04 3.56
C VAL A 211 12.19 -9.74 4.84
N THR A 212 13.16 -10.10 5.67
CA THR A 212 12.95 -10.63 7.02
C THR A 212 13.99 -10.08 8.00
N ARG A 213 13.80 -10.33 9.27
CA ARG A 213 14.74 -9.97 10.35
C ARG A 213 15.52 -11.20 10.79
N ALA A 214 16.79 -11.02 11.16
CA ALA A 214 17.61 -12.12 11.68
C ALA A 214 16.98 -12.78 12.93
N SER A 215 16.44 -11.98 13.85
CA SER A 215 15.73 -12.50 15.03
C SER A 215 14.55 -13.42 14.68
N THR A 216 13.83 -13.15 13.59
CA THR A 216 12.74 -14.02 13.13
C THR A 216 13.27 -15.38 12.70
N TRP A 217 14.44 -15.42 12.05
CA TRP A 217 15.08 -16.68 11.65
C TRP A 217 15.56 -17.53 12.83
N ARG A 218 15.91 -16.89 13.95
CA ARG A 218 16.36 -17.57 15.16
C ARG A 218 15.21 -18.02 16.05
N ASP A 219 14.22 -17.15 16.24
CA ASP A 219 13.26 -17.22 17.35
C ASP A 219 11.87 -17.71 16.93
N ASP A 220 11.57 -17.76 15.63
CA ASP A 220 10.28 -18.24 15.12
C ASP A 220 10.35 -19.72 14.73
N PRO A 221 9.76 -20.64 15.53
CA PRO A 221 9.74 -22.05 15.20
C PRO A 221 8.95 -22.38 13.93
N GLU A 222 8.12 -21.46 13.47
CA GLU A 222 7.34 -21.60 12.25
C GLU A 222 8.05 -21.04 11.02
N LEU A 223 9.22 -20.42 11.18
CA LEU A 223 9.98 -19.87 10.06
C LEU A 223 10.31 -20.93 9.01
N ALA A 224 10.60 -22.15 9.45
CA ALA A 224 10.96 -23.26 8.57
C ALA A 224 9.91 -23.54 7.47
N TRP A 225 8.64 -23.12 7.68
CA TRP A 225 7.60 -23.23 6.66
C TRP A 225 7.11 -21.88 6.14
N ARG A 226 7.04 -20.83 6.97
CA ARG A 226 6.51 -19.51 6.56
C ARG A 226 7.37 -18.82 5.53
N TYR A 227 8.68 -18.76 5.74
CA TYR A 227 9.54 -18.05 4.83
C TYR A 227 9.70 -18.77 3.47
N PRO A 228 9.93 -20.13 3.44
CA PRO A 228 9.84 -20.90 2.20
C PRO A 228 8.51 -20.70 1.46
N PHE A 229 7.40 -20.66 2.16
CA PHE A 229 6.08 -20.37 1.57
C PHE A 229 6.08 -19.06 0.78
N HIS A 230 6.61 -17.98 1.36
CA HIS A 230 6.63 -16.68 0.69
C HIS A 230 7.57 -16.66 -0.53
N VAL A 231 8.74 -17.26 -0.42
CA VAL A 231 9.70 -17.36 -1.54
C VAL A 231 9.13 -18.24 -2.66
N GLN A 232 8.69 -19.44 -2.32
CA GLN A 232 8.19 -20.42 -3.31
C GLN A 232 6.93 -19.92 -4.02
N ARG A 233 6.08 -19.16 -3.33
CA ARG A 233 4.89 -18.57 -3.92
C ARG A 233 5.22 -17.64 -5.09
N LEU A 234 6.27 -16.83 -4.98
CA LEU A 234 6.71 -15.93 -6.04
C LEU A 234 7.46 -16.70 -7.15
N GLU A 235 8.31 -17.64 -6.77
CA GLU A 235 9.03 -18.46 -7.75
C GLU A 235 8.11 -19.36 -8.57
N ASN A 236 7.00 -19.84 -8.00
CA ASN A 236 5.96 -20.56 -8.75
C ASN A 236 5.22 -19.69 -9.78
N LEU A 237 5.42 -18.38 -9.73
CA LEU A 237 4.91 -17.40 -10.70
C LEU A 237 6.02 -16.90 -11.64
N ASP A 238 7.13 -17.63 -11.70
CA ASP A 238 8.33 -17.29 -12.49
C ASP A 238 8.96 -15.94 -12.12
N ILE A 239 8.79 -15.51 -10.85
CA ILE A 239 9.42 -14.29 -10.32
C ILE A 239 10.68 -14.69 -9.54
N PRO A 240 11.90 -14.41 -10.05
CA PRO A 240 13.13 -14.66 -9.33
C PRO A 240 13.12 -13.96 -7.97
N THR A 241 13.29 -14.74 -6.88
CA THR A 241 13.12 -14.22 -5.53
C THR A 241 14.41 -14.28 -4.73
N PHE A 242 14.76 -13.16 -4.11
CA PHE A 242 15.98 -12.99 -3.33
C PHE A 242 15.65 -12.75 -1.86
N PRO A 243 16.15 -13.58 -0.94
CA PRO A 243 16.04 -13.32 0.49
C PRO A 243 16.88 -12.09 0.89
N LEU A 244 16.30 -11.20 1.70
CA LEU A 244 17.04 -10.15 2.38
C LEU A 244 16.83 -10.28 3.88
N ILE A 245 17.93 -10.46 4.62
CA ILE A 245 17.92 -10.62 6.06
C ILE A 245 18.49 -9.34 6.69
N ASN A 246 17.61 -8.57 7.34
CA ASN A 246 18.01 -7.35 8.01
C ASN A 246 18.50 -7.66 9.42
N LEU A 247 19.75 -7.32 9.68
CA LEU A 247 20.39 -7.45 10.99
C LEU A 247 20.07 -6.25 11.88
N TRP A 248 20.00 -6.50 13.17
CA TRP A 248 20.01 -5.47 14.17
C TRP A 248 21.38 -5.39 14.85
N GLU A 249 21.55 -4.39 15.69
CA GLU A 249 22.79 -4.22 16.45
C GLU A 249 23.11 -5.47 17.29
N GLY A 250 24.34 -5.98 17.17
CA GLY A 250 24.79 -7.17 17.87
C GLY A 250 24.43 -8.51 17.21
N GLU A 251 23.89 -8.52 15.99
CA GLU A 251 23.53 -9.76 15.26
C GLU A 251 24.54 -10.14 14.15
N ASP A 252 25.66 -9.43 14.02
CA ASP A 252 26.64 -9.65 12.94
C ASP A 252 27.30 -11.05 13.01
N ASP A 253 27.43 -11.64 14.17
CA ASP A 253 27.99 -12.99 14.40
C ASP A 253 27.06 -14.11 13.87
N GLN A 254 25.81 -13.80 13.59
CA GLN A 254 24.83 -14.76 13.06
C GLN A 254 24.93 -14.98 11.54
N VAL A 255 25.65 -14.13 10.81
CA VAL A 255 25.73 -14.19 9.35
C VAL A 255 26.10 -15.58 8.81
N PRO A 256 27.09 -16.32 9.37
CA PRO A 256 27.39 -17.65 8.89
C PRO A 256 26.24 -18.65 9.04
N SER A 257 25.55 -18.63 10.19
CA SER A 257 24.40 -19.52 10.44
C SER A 257 23.20 -19.19 9.55
N LEU A 258 22.94 -17.91 9.32
CA LEU A 258 21.85 -17.47 8.44
C LEU A 258 22.07 -17.92 6.98
N LYS A 259 23.31 -17.85 6.50
CA LYS A 259 23.69 -18.40 5.17
C LYS A 259 23.50 -19.89 5.10
N ALA A 260 24.00 -20.63 6.09
CA ALA A 260 23.84 -22.08 6.14
C ALA A 260 22.37 -22.51 6.13
N THR A 261 21.53 -21.84 6.92
CA THR A 261 20.07 -22.10 6.92
C THR A 261 19.43 -21.81 5.57
N ALA A 262 19.81 -20.73 4.89
CA ALA A 262 19.33 -20.42 3.56
C ALA A 262 19.71 -21.49 2.53
N ASP A 263 20.96 -21.97 2.59
CA ASP A 263 21.47 -23.06 1.73
C ASP A 263 20.72 -24.38 2.00
N GLU A 264 20.48 -24.74 3.26
CA GLU A 264 19.71 -25.91 3.65
C GLU A 264 18.25 -25.85 3.15
N LEU A 265 17.64 -24.66 3.10
CA LEU A 265 16.31 -24.43 2.57
C LEU A 265 16.26 -24.31 1.04
N GLY A 266 17.41 -24.34 0.37
CA GLY A 266 17.52 -24.27 -1.08
C GLY A 266 17.22 -22.88 -1.66
N PHE A 267 17.39 -21.83 -0.88
CA PHE A 267 17.20 -20.47 -1.34
C PHE A 267 18.41 -19.94 -2.12
N ARG A 268 18.17 -18.89 -2.91
CA ARG A 268 19.27 -18.08 -3.46
C ARG A 268 20.08 -17.50 -2.29
N THR A 269 21.36 -17.23 -2.55
CA THR A 269 22.24 -16.61 -1.55
C THR A 269 21.58 -15.35 -0.97
N PRO A 270 21.35 -15.29 0.34
CA PRO A 270 20.65 -14.17 0.94
C PRO A 270 21.52 -12.92 0.96
N ILE A 271 20.89 -11.77 0.75
CA ILE A 271 21.45 -10.45 0.99
C ILE A 271 21.34 -10.20 2.50
N ILE A 272 22.46 -10.02 3.20
CA ILE A 272 22.48 -9.89 4.66
C ILE A 272 23.21 -8.62 5.07
N GLY A 273 22.60 -7.79 5.90
CA GLY A 273 23.25 -6.61 6.45
C GLY A 273 22.38 -5.77 7.38
N ASN A 274 23.01 -4.85 8.09
CA ASN A 274 22.35 -3.89 8.95
C ASN A 274 22.10 -2.58 8.19
N LEU A 275 20.94 -2.47 7.56
CA LEU A 275 20.58 -1.30 6.75
C LEU A 275 20.54 -0.01 7.56
N PHE A 276 20.15 -0.07 8.82
CA PHE A 276 20.09 1.10 9.69
C PHE A 276 21.48 1.68 10.00
N ARG A 277 22.43 0.81 10.32
CA ARG A 277 23.81 1.18 10.68
C ARG A 277 24.66 1.50 9.45
N ASP A 278 24.60 0.65 8.44
CA ASP A 278 25.58 0.62 7.35
C ASP A 278 25.06 1.28 6.06
N GLY A 279 23.74 1.35 5.89
CA GLY A 279 23.11 1.89 4.68
C GLY A 279 23.14 0.92 3.51
N GLY A 280 22.70 1.39 2.33
CA GLY A 280 22.62 0.58 1.12
C GLY A 280 23.97 0.20 0.51
N GLU A 281 25.00 1.02 0.71
CA GLU A 281 26.35 0.77 0.16
C GLU A 281 26.97 -0.53 0.65
N ALA A 282 26.71 -0.90 1.91
CA ALA A 282 27.21 -2.16 2.48
C ALA A 282 26.59 -3.41 1.83
N LEU A 283 25.43 -3.28 1.22
CA LEU A 283 24.75 -4.38 0.52
C LEU A 283 25.12 -4.48 -0.95
N ALA A 284 25.63 -3.42 -1.56
CA ALA A 284 25.92 -3.35 -2.99
C ALA A 284 26.70 -4.57 -3.51
N PRO A 285 27.77 -5.08 -2.83
CA PRO A 285 28.52 -6.25 -3.29
C PRO A 285 27.71 -7.56 -3.30
N GLN A 286 26.54 -7.59 -2.67
CA GLN A 286 25.67 -8.77 -2.58
C GLN A 286 24.53 -8.73 -3.60
N LEU A 287 24.43 -7.68 -4.42
CA LEU A 287 23.30 -7.46 -5.34
C LEU A 287 23.57 -7.99 -6.76
N ASP A 288 24.75 -8.49 -7.10
CA ASP A 288 25.08 -8.92 -8.46
C ASP A 288 24.08 -9.90 -9.04
N GLY A 289 23.73 -10.95 -8.30
CA GLY A 289 22.74 -11.93 -8.75
C GLY A 289 21.32 -11.36 -8.92
N PHE A 290 20.96 -10.34 -8.15
CA PHE A 290 19.70 -9.63 -8.30
C PHE A 290 19.71 -8.75 -9.56
N VAL A 291 20.79 -8.03 -9.81
CA VAL A 291 20.99 -7.20 -11.01
C VAL A 291 20.96 -8.06 -12.26
N ASP A 292 21.63 -9.21 -12.25
CA ASP A 292 21.60 -10.18 -13.36
C ASP A 292 20.18 -10.68 -13.64
N ALA A 293 19.39 -10.94 -12.60
CA ALA A 293 18.01 -11.37 -12.75
C ALA A 293 17.13 -10.28 -13.38
N LEU A 294 17.34 -9.00 -13.01
CA LEU A 294 16.64 -7.88 -13.62
C LEU A 294 16.95 -7.73 -15.11
N GLN A 295 18.22 -7.93 -15.51
CA GLN A 295 18.64 -7.83 -16.91
C GLN A 295 18.13 -8.97 -17.77
N ASN A 296 18.03 -10.18 -17.21
CA ASN A 296 17.58 -11.37 -17.92
C ASN A 296 16.07 -11.58 -17.89
N GLY A 297 15.36 -10.94 -16.96
CA GLY A 297 13.90 -11.03 -16.82
C GLY A 297 13.11 -10.04 -17.68
N SER A 298 13.79 -9.21 -18.46
CA SER A 298 13.17 -8.20 -19.34
C SER A 298 12.89 -8.70 -20.77
N MET A 299 12.60 -10.01 -20.95
CA MET A 299 12.12 -10.56 -22.21
C MET A 299 10.62 -10.89 -22.17
#